data_77c638631eeba2d0a04b89e96c9aeef6
#
_entry.id   77c638631eeba2d0a04b89e96c9aeef6
#
_cell.length_a   1.000
_cell.length_b   1.000
_cell.length_c   1.000
_cell.angle_alpha   90.00
_cell.angle_beta   90.00
_cell.angle_gamma   90.00
#
_symmetry.space_group_name_H-M   'P 1'
#
loop_
_entity.id
_entity.type
_entity.pdbx_description
1 polymer ?
#
loop_
_entity_poly.entity_id
_entity_poly.type
_entity_poly.pdbx_seq_one_letter_code
_entity_poly.pdbx_strand_id
1 'polypeptide(L)'
;MNNSVSQELLKFLQKSPTAFHAVAQMKNELLKAHFTELKENERWNIECGKHYFVTRNDSSLIAFTIPENGIDKMHILTSHSDSPTFKIKENPEIEVEKHYVKLNVEKYGGMLCAPWFDRPLSVAGRVIIKDKTNGQFASKLVNIDRDLVMIPNLAIHMNREINSGYNYNAQKDLLPLYGCGSPKGTFMEQIAEAAGVEKDEILGHDLFLYNRQEGSIWGASEEFISSGRLDDLQCAFASLQGFLSGEKKECMAVHCVLDNEEVGSGTKQGAASTFLFDTLIRVHEALGYDGEDYRVHLADSFMISADNAHAVHPNYTEKADPTNRPYLNEGIVLKFNANQKYCTDAVSAAMFRDLCKRADVPVQTFTNRSDMAGGSTLGNISNTQVALNTVDIGLPQLAMHSPYETAGVKDTEYLVRAAKEFFC
;
A
#
# COMPACT_ATOMS: atom_id res chain seq x y z
N MET A 1 9.33 25.87 -5.30
CA MET A 1 9.79 24.56 -4.78
C MET A 1 9.70 23.56 -5.91
N ASN A 2 10.64 22.64 -5.97
CA ASN A 2 10.59 21.61 -7.03
C ASN A 2 9.61 20.52 -6.61
N ASN A 3 8.34 20.57 -7.07
CA ASN A 3 7.30 19.59 -6.75
C ASN A 3 7.42 18.30 -7.59
N SER A 4 8.61 17.99 -8.13
CA SER A 4 8.78 16.88 -9.07
C SER A 4 8.43 15.51 -8.44
N VAL A 5 8.88 15.23 -7.22
CA VAL A 5 8.61 13.96 -6.52
C VAL A 5 7.11 13.79 -6.25
N SER A 6 6.41 14.85 -5.80
CA SER A 6 4.97 14.83 -5.58
C SER A 6 4.18 14.62 -6.88
N GLN A 7 4.63 15.20 -8.00
CA GLN A 7 4.01 14.98 -9.31
C GLN A 7 4.23 13.55 -9.82
N GLU A 8 5.41 12.97 -9.58
CA GLU A 8 5.69 11.57 -9.91
C GLU A 8 4.86 10.61 -9.05
N LEU A 9 4.71 10.91 -7.76
CA LEU A 9 3.80 10.18 -6.87
C LEU A 9 2.36 10.21 -7.40
N LEU A 10 1.82 11.37 -7.79
CA LEU A 10 0.47 11.47 -8.34
C LEU A 10 0.30 10.63 -9.61
N LYS A 11 1.30 10.59 -10.50
CA LYS A 11 1.28 9.74 -11.69
C LYS A 11 1.31 8.25 -11.33
N PHE A 12 2.08 7.86 -10.30
CA PHE A 12 2.12 6.49 -9.80
C PHE A 12 0.77 6.09 -9.20
N LEU A 13 0.17 6.93 -8.36
CA LEU A 13 -1.14 6.70 -7.76
C LEU A 13 -2.26 6.56 -8.80
N GLN A 14 -2.25 7.41 -9.85
CA GLN A 14 -3.22 7.35 -10.94
C GLN A 14 -3.18 6.00 -11.68
N LYS A 15 -1.99 5.43 -11.86
CA LYS A 15 -1.78 4.13 -12.51
C LYS A 15 -1.94 2.94 -11.58
N SER A 16 -2.17 3.18 -10.29
CA SER A 16 -2.22 2.15 -9.24
C SER A 16 -3.58 2.11 -8.55
N PRO A 17 -4.70 1.86 -9.26
CA PRO A 17 -6.03 1.84 -8.66
C PRO A 17 -6.25 0.69 -7.65
N THR A 18 -5.45 -0.36 -7.68
CA THR A 18 -5.48 -1.50 -6.74
C THR A 18 -4.07 -1.99 -6.43
N ALA A 19 -3.91 -2.83 -5.40
CA ALA A 19 -2.65 -3.49 -5.04
C ALA A 19 -1.99 -4.20 -6.25
N PHE A 20 -2.78 -4.87 -7.08
CA PHE A 20 -2.28 -5.56 -8.30
C PHE A 20 -1.65 -4.58 -9.29
N HIS A 21 -2.27 -3.43 -9.48
CA HIS A 21 -1.74 -2.39 -10.37
C HIS A 21 -0.51 -1.71 -9.78
N ALA A 22 -0.50 -1.47 -8.45
CA ALA A 22 0.66 -0.89 -7.76
C ALA A 22 1.88 -1.80 -7.91
N VAL A 23 1.74 -3.09 -7.64
CA VAL A 23 2.82 -4.07 -7.81
C VAL A 23 3.25 -4.17 -9.28
N ALA A 24 2.32 -4.14 -10.24
CA ALA A 24 2.66 -4.13 -11.66
C ALA A 24 3.46 -2.89 -12.07
N GLN A 25 3.15 -1.70 -11.53
CA GLN A 25 3.95 -0.49 -11.76
C GLN A 25 5.37 -0.63 -11.15
N MET A 26 5.48 -1.09 -9.90
CA MET A 26 6.79 -1.32 -9.25
C MET A 26 7.63 -2.33 -10.00
N LYS A 27 7.03 -3.46 -10.43
CA LYS A 27 7.66 -4.46 -11.30
C LYS A 27 8.22 -3.84 -12.58
N ASN A 28 7.44 -2.98 -13.25
CA ASN A 28 7.88 -2.32 -14.47
C ASN A 28 9.09 -1.40 -14.21
N GLU A 29 9.13 -0.66 -13.11
CA GLU A 29 10.28 0.19 -12.75
C GLU A 29 11.52 -0.66 -12.43
N LEU A 30 11.36 -1.78 -11.72
CA LEU A 30 12.46 -2.72 -11.43
C LEU A 30 13.03 -3.36 -12.71
N LEU A 31 12.17 -3.77 -13.65
CA LEU A 31 12.60 -4.31 -14.94
C LEU A 31 13.37 -3.27 -15.77
N LYS A 32 12.93 -2.01 -15.78
CA LYS A 32 13.68 -0.91 -16.42
C LYS A 32 15.04 -0.66 -15.76
N ALA A 33 15.14 -0.90 -14.45
CA ALA A 33 16.38 -0.82 -13.68
C ALA A 33 17.21 -2.12 -13.74
N HIS A 34 16.89 -3.04 -14.67
CA HIS A 34 17.60 -4.29 -14.94
C HIS A 34 17.58 -5.31 -13.80
N PHE A 35 16.56 -5.28 -12.95
CA PHE A 35 16.33 -6.35 -11.97
C PHE A 35 15.82 -7.62 -12.65
N THR A 36 16.28 -8.77 -12.21
CA THR A 36 15.83 -10.08 -12.69
C THR A 36 14.63 -10.57 -11.87
N GLU A 37 13.54 -10.93 -12.54
CA GLU A 37 12.38 -11.55 -11.88
C GLU A 37 12.67 -13.01 -11.53
N LEU A 38 12.44 -13.38 -10.28
CA LEU A 38 12.50 -14.74 -9.78
C LEU A 38 11.09 -15.32 -9.63
N LYS A 39 10.95 -16.62 -9.85
CA LYS A 39 9.68 -17.35 -9.64
C LYS A 39 9.75 -18.18 -8.37
N GLU A 40 8.71 -18.13 -7.53
CA GLU A 40 8.68 -18.87 -6.28
C GLU A 40 8.71 -20.40 -6.48
N ASN A 41 8.16 -20.89 -7.57
CA ASN A 41 8.11 -22.32 -7.91
C ASN A 41 9.36 -22.85 -8.66
N GLU A 42 10.41 -22.02 -8.78
CA GLU A 42 11.68 -22.39 -9.41
C GLU A 42 12.82 -22.34 -8.39
N ARG A 43 13.91 -23.04 -8.67
CA ARG A 43 15.17 -22.86 -7.91
C ARG A 43 15.82 -21.56 -8.32
N TRP A 44 16.28 -20.80 -7.34
CA TRP A 44 16.93 -19.52 -7.59
C TRP A 44 18.43 -19.70 -7.82
N ASN A 45 18.95 -19.04 -8.83
CA ASN A 45 20.37 -18.84 -9.06
C ASN A 45 20.70 -17.38 -8.72
N ILE A 46 21.34 -17.16 -7.57
CA ILE A 46 21.67 -15.83 -7.03
C ILE A 46 23.17 -15.63 -7.13
N GLU A 47 23.58 -14.46 -7.60
CA GLU A 47 24.97 -14.06 -7.76
C GLU A 47 25.24 -12.74 -7.02
N CYS A 48 26.44 -12.61 -6.43
CA CYS A 48 26.89 -11.33 -5.86
C CYS A 48 26.92 -10.23 -6.92
N GLY A 49 26.66 -8.98 -6.52
CA GLY A 49 26.62 -7.82 -7.42
C GLY A 49 25.37 -7.76 -8.30
N LYS A 50 24.38 -8.63 -8.12
CA LYS A 50 23.16 -8.67 -8.95
C LYS A 50 21.91 -8.20 -8.19
N HIS A 51 20.85 -7.95 -8.97
CA HIS A 51 19.58 -7.37 -8.50
C HIS A 51 18.42 -8.26 -8.92
N TYR A 52 17.53 -8.55 -7.98
CA TYR A 52 16.43 -9.49 -8.18
C TYR A 52 15.14 -8.96 -7.55
N PHE A 53 14.01 -9.49 -8.01
CA PHE A 53 12.73 -9.34 -7.32
C PHE A 53 11.88 -10.60 -7.48
N VAL A 54 10.95 -10.78 -6.54
CA VAL A 54 9.95 -11.83 -6.55
C VAL A 54 8.60 -11.25 -6.20
N THR A 55 7.52 -11.77 -6.77
CA THR A 55 6.15 -11.38 -6.45
C THR A 55 5.38 -12.56 -5.88
N ARG A 56 4.45 -12.29 -4.96
CA ARG A 56 3.48 -13.26 -4.46
C ARG A 56 2.07 -12.73 -4.67
N ASN A 57 1.21 -13.55 -5.25
CA ASN A 57 -0.19 -13.20 -5.56
C ASN A 57 -0.37 -11.99 -6.52
N ASP A 58 0.67 -11.54 -7.21
CA ASP A 58 0.71 -10.30 -8.02
C ASP A 58 0.31 -9.03 -7.23
N SER A 59 0.23 -9.10 -5.90
CA SER A 59 -0.15 -8.00 -5.01
C SER A 59 0.87 -7.67 -3.94
N SER A 60 1.91 -8.52 -3.79
CA SER A 60 3.08 -8.28 -2.94
C SER A 60 4.36 -8.47 -3.72
N LEU A 61 5.40 -7.72 -3.34
CA LEU A 61 6.68 -7.71 -4.04
C LEU A 61 7.84 -7.57 -3.04
N ILE A 62 8.91 -8.34 -3.27
CA ILE A 62 10.18 -8.17 -2.57
C ILE A 62 11.27 -8.02 -3.64
N ALA A 63 11.94 -6.87 -3.65
CA ALA A 63 13.11 -6.61 -4.48
C ALA A 63 14.36 -6.51 -3.60
N PHE A 64 15.47 -7.04 -4.07
CA PHE A 64 16.71 -7.04 -3.31
C PHE A 64 17.96 -6.97 -4.18
N THR A 65 19.02 -6.50 -3.56
CA THR A 65 20.34 -6.41 -4.21
C THR A 65 21.36 -7.12 -3.36
N ILE A 66 22.24 -7.88 -4.00
CA ILE A 66 23.33 -8.59 -3.33
C ILE A 66 24.62 -7.80 -3.50
N PRO A 67 25.34 -7.43 -2.42
CA PRO A 67 26.65 -6.80 -2.53
C PRO A 67 27.67 -7.67 -3.24
N GLU A 68 28.72 -7.06 -3.83
CA GLU A 68 29.82 -7.77 -4.50
C GLU A 68 30.51 -8.79 -3.58
N ASN A 69 30.61 -8.48 -2.30
CA ASN A 69 31.32 -9.30 -1.30
C ASN A 69 30.40 -10.30 -0.55
N GLY A 70 29.15 -10.48 -0.99
CA GLY A 70 28.17 -11.33 -0.29
C GLY A 70 27.35 -10.57 0.77
N ILE A 71 26.69 -11.31 1.64
CA ILE A 71 25.79 -10.78 2.68
C ILE A 71 26.48 -10.90 4.03
N ASP A 72 26.49 -9.81 4.82
CA ASP A 72 26.85 -9.77 6.23
C ASP A 72 25.71 -9.20 7.09
N LYS A 73 24.85 -8.37 6.50
CA LYS A 73 23.65 -7.78 7.11
C LYS A 73 22.64 -7.39 6.04
N MET A 74 21.40 -7.13 6.46
CA MET A 74 20.29 -6.75 5.58
C MET A 74 19.68 -5.43 6.05
N HIS A 75 19.43 -4.52 5.11
CA HIS A 75 18.64 -3.32 5.31
C HIS A 75 17.30 -3.49 4.59
N ILE A 76 16.22 -3.62 5.38
CA ILE A 76 14.89 -3.95 4.89
C ILE A 76 13.98 -2.75 5.10
N LEU A 77 13.31 -2.26 4.04
CA LEU A 77 12.26 -1.27 4.15
C LEU A 77 10.95 -1.87 3.67
N THR A 78 9.96 -1.95 4.58
CA THR A 78 8.64 -2.53 4.31
C THR A 78 7.58 -1.45 4.22
N SER A 79 6.57 -1.68 3.37
CA SER A 79 5.36 -0.87 3.19
C SER A 79 4.22 -1.77 2.69
N HIS A 80 3.02 -1.24 2.47
CA HIS A 80 1.93 -2.04 1.91
C HIS A 80 1.35 -1.51 0.60
N SER A 81 0.66 -2.39 -0.12
CA SER A 81 0.16 -2.13 -1.48
C SER A 81 -1.35 -1.88 -1.53
N ASP A 82 -2.09 -2.33 -0.52
CA ASP A 82 -3.54 -2.23 -0.44
C ASP A 82 -3.99 -0.91 0.21
N SER A 83 -5.27 -0.62 0.13
CA SER A 83 -5.92 0.57 0.71
C SER A 83 -7.39 0.28 0.93
N PRO A 84 -8.07 0.92 1.90
CA PRO A 84 -9.48 0.69 2.15
C PRO A 84 -10.36 1.02 0.95
N THR A 85 -11.25 0.10 0.61
CA THR A 85 -12.15 0.21 -0.54
C THR A 85 -13.35 -0.71 -0.43
N PHE A 86 -14.08 -0.90 -1.52
CA PHE A 86 -15.15 -1.88 -1.67
C PHE A 86 -14.73 -2.98 -2.64
N LYS A 87 -14.80 -4.25 -2.18
CA LYS A 87 -14.63 -5.42 -3.03
C LYS A 87 -15.94 -5.81 -3.70
N ILE A 88 -15.91 -6.07 -4.99
CA ILE A 88 -17.04 -6.63 -5.75
C ILE A 88 -17.19 -8.10 -5.36
N LYS A 89 -18.44 -8.51 -5.02
CA LYS A 89 -18.76 -9.90 -4.69
C LYS A 89 -18.90 -10.76 -5.95
N GLU A 90 -18.80 -12.10 -5.79
CA GLU A 90 -18.84 -13.07 -6.91
C GLU A 90 -20.09 -12.95 -7.79
N ASN A 91 -21.26 -12.69 -7.20
CA ASN A 91 -22.49 -12.37 -7.93
C ASN A 91 -22.73 -10.86 -7.85
N PRO A 92 -22.19 -10.07 -8.81
CA PRO A 92 -22.04 -8.63 -8.62
C PRO A 92 -23.31 -7.81 -8.84
N GLU A 93 -24.31 -8.30 -9.57
CA GLU A 93 -25.43 -7.48 -9.98
C GLU A 93 -26.71 -7.72 -9.16
N ILE A 94 -27.30 -6.65 -8.65
CA ILE A 94 -28.57 -6.64 -7.93
C ILE A 94 -29.56 -5.79 -8.72
N GLU A 95 -30.62 -6.42 -9.22
CA GLU A 95 -31.75 -5.73 -9.85
C GLU A 95 -32.68 -5.11 -8.79
N VAL A 96 -33.11 -3.88 -9.02
CA VAL A 96 -34.03 -3.14 -8.14
C VAL A 96 -35.24 -2.68 -8.95
N GLU A 97 -36.44 -3.12 -8.54
CA GLU A 97 -37.75 -2.74 -9.12
C GLU A 97 -37.81 -2.93 -10.64
N LYS A 98 -36.97 -3.80 -11.24
CA LYS A 98 -36.83 -3.97 -12.71
C LYS A 98 -36.40 -2.70 -13.45
N HIS A 99 -35.91 -1.68 -12.75
CA HIS A 99 -35.50 -0.41 -13.31
C HIS A 99 -34.03 -0.10 -13.15
N TYR A 100 -33.45 -0.51 -12.03
CA TYR A 100 -32.04 -0.20 -11.70
C TYR A 100 -31.23 -1.47 -11.52
N VAL A 101 -29.94 -1.36 -11.74
CA VAL A 101 -28.95 -2.36 -11.33
C VAL A 101 -27.92 -1.70 -10.44
N LYS A 102 -27.68 -2.31 -9.28
CA LYS A 102 -26.60 -1.95 -8.34
C LYS A 102 -25.54 -3.04 -8.37
N LEU A 103 -24.31 -2.68 -7.99
CA LEU A 103 -23.28 -3.68 -7.72
C LEU A 103 -23.32 -4.10 -6.26
N ASN A 104 -23.18 -5.41 -6.05
CA ASN A 104 -23.08 -6.02 -4.73
C ASN A 104 -21.63 -5.97 -4.27
N VAL A 105 -21.36 -5.20 -3.23
CA VAL A 105 -20.02 -4.95 -2.72
C VAL A 105 -19.94 -5.21 -1.23
N GLU A 106 -18.74 -5.40 -0.72
CA GLU A 106 -18.43 -5.41 0.71
C GLU A 106 -17.24 -4.51 1.02
N LYS A 107 -17.19 -4.00 2.24
CA LYS A 107 -16.07 -3.17 2.68
C LYS A 107 -14.81 -4.02 2.79
N TYR A 108 -13.72 -3.46 2.27
CA TYR A 108 -12.37 -3.95 2.44
C TYR A 108 -11.62 -2.95 3.33
N GLY A 109 -11.23 -3.36 4.52
CA GLY A 109 -10.59 -2.50 5.51
C GLY A 109 -11.52 -1.53 6.26
N GLY A 110 -10.93 -0.77 7.15
CA GLY A 110 -11.60 0.28 7.92
C GLY A 110 -11.62 1.60 7.14
N MET A 111 -12.81 2.12 6.76
CA MET A 111 -12.92 3.30 5.90
C MET A 111 -13.82 4.38 6.48
N LEU A 112 -13.57 5.63 6.07
CA LEU A 112 -14.53 6.72 6.17
C LEU A 112 -15.60 6.55 5.10
N CYS A 113 -16.86 6.23 5.48
CA CYS A 113 -17.92 5.93 4.52
C CYS A 113 -18.46 7.17 3.80
N ALA A 114 -18.66 8.28 4.50
CA ALA A 114 -19.28 9.49 3.96
C ALA A 114 -18.60 10.03 2.68
N PRO A 115 -17.25 10.05 2.56
CA PRO A 115 -16.59 10.58 1.37
C PRO A 115 -16.75 9.74 0.10
N TRP A 116 -17.31 8.53 0.19
CA TRP A 116 -17.56 7.67 -0.98
C TRP A 116 -18.83 8.04 -1.76
N PHE A 117 -19.72 8.82 -1.17
CA PHE A 117 -20.96 9.22 -1.81
C PHE A 117 -20.77 10.33 -2.86
N ASP A 118 -21.68 10.37 -3.82
CA ASP A 118 -21.90 11.42 -4.83
C ASP A 118 -20.64 11.79 -5.64
N ARG A 119 -19.78 10.82 -5.87
CA ARG A 119 -18.56 11.02 -6.66
C ARG A 119 -18.39 9.94 -7.73
N PRO A 120 -17.70 10.24 -8.84
CA PRO A 120 -17.45 9.25 -9.87
C PRO A 120 -16.51 8.15 -9.35
N LEU A 121 -16.96 6.91 -9.47
CA LEU A 121 -16.22 5.72 -9.12
C LEU A 121 -16.06 4.82 -10.33
N SER A 122 -15.05 3.97 -10.32
CA SER A 122 -14.87 2.91 -11.31
C SER A 122 -14.42 1.61 -10.64
N VAL A 123 -14.17 0.61 -11.49
CA VAL A 123 -13.77 -0.74 -11.09
C VAL A 123 -12.42 -1.08 -11.70
N ALA A 124 -11.53 -1.60 -10.87
CA ALA A 124 -10.24 -2.16 -11.28
C ALA A 124 -9.91 -3.40 -10.45
N GLY A 125 -8.95 -4.18 -10.90
CA GLY A 125 -8.50 -5.39 -10.22
C GLY A 125 -7.86 -6.36 -11.17
N ARG A 126 -8.21 -7.64 -11.02
CA ARG A 126 -7.77 -8.70 -11.93
C ARG A 126 -8.88 -9.72 -12.18
N VAL A 127 -8.76 -10.43 -13.29
CA VAL A 127 -9.50 -11.68 -13.56
C VAL A 127 -8.50 -12.82 -13.74
N ILE A 128 -8.94 -14.02 -13.42
CA ILE A 128 -8.17 -15.24 -13.60
C ILE A 128 -8.78 -16.03 -14.76
N ILE A 129 -7.93 -16.38 -15.70
CA ILE A 129 -8.28 -17.20 -16.89
C ILE A 129 -7.41 -18.45 -16.92
N LYS A 130 -7.80 -19.42 -17.73
CA LYS A 130 -6.93 -20.55 -18.06
C LYS A 130 -6.30 -20.31 -19.42
N ASP A 131 -4.97 -20.19 -19.46
CA ASP A 131 -4.22 -20.03 -20.71
C ASP A 131 -4.43 -21.26 -21.60
N LYS A 132 -4.94 -21.06 -22.80
CA LYS A 132 -5.23 -22.13 -23.76
C LYS A 132 -3.99 -22.81 -24.33
N THR A 133 -2.82 -22.15 -24.23
CA THR A 133 -1.59 -22.65 -24.82
C THR A 133 -0.87 -23.64 -23.90
N ASN A 134 -0.89 -23.40 -22.60
CA ASN A 134 -0.16 -24.18 -21.60
C ASN A 134 -1.06 -24.79 -20.51
N GLY A 135 -2.34 -24.43 -20.47
CA GLY A 135 -3.31 -24.93 -19.52
C GLY A 135 -3.15 -24.37 -18.09
N GLN A 136 -2.25 -23.41 -17.88
CA GLN A 136 -2.00 -22.79 -16.56
C GLN A 136 -2.99 -21.65 -16.29
N PHE A 137 -3.22 -21.34 -15.02
CA PHE A 137 -3.98 -20.17 -14.63
C PHE A 137 -3.14 -18.91 -14.82
N ALA A 138 -3.72 -17.91 -15.46
CA ALA A 138 -3.10 -16.63 -15.73
C ALA A 138 -3.94 -15.47 -15.18
N SER A 139 -3.27 -14.48 -14.61
CA SER A 139 -3.88 -13.23 -14.14
C SER A 139 -3.89 -12.19 -15.26
N LYS A 140 -5.01 -11.49 -15.43
CA LYS A 140 -5.16 -10.35 -16.32
C LYS A 140 -5.64 -9.15 -15.53
N LEU A 141 -4.87 -8.06 -15.57
CA LEU A 141 -5.28 -6.80 -14.96
C LEU A 141 -6.48 -6.21 -15.68
N VAL A 142 -7.37 -5.62 -14.91
CA VAL A 142 -8.58 -4.94 -15.38
C VAL A 142 -8.63 -3.54 -14.81
N ASN A 143 -8.83 -2.55 -15.65
CA ASN A 143 -9.18 -1.20 -15.23
C ASN A 143 -10.23 -0.63 -16.21
N ILE A 144 -11.44 -0.40 -15.70
CA ILE A 144 -12.45 0.34 -16.46
C ILE A 144 -12.19 1.83 -16.24
N ASP A 145 -11.34 2.39 -17.05
CA ASP A 145 -10.84 3.76 -16.88
C ASP A 145 -11.85 4.82 -17.36
N ARG A 146 -13.08 4.77 -16.86
CA ARG A 146 -14.14 5.75 -17.04
C ARG A 146 -15.04 5.81 -15.81
N ASP A 147 -15.84 6.85 -15.67
CA ASP A 147 -16.87 6.94 -14.64
C ASP A 147 -17.91 5.86 -14.91
N LEU A 148 -18.00 4.89 -14.02
CA LEU A 148 -18.83 3.69 -14.23
C LEU A 148 -19.97 3.60 -13.23
N VAL A 149 -19.74 3.90 -11.97
CA VAL A 149 -20.69 3.74 -10.88
C VAL A 149 -20.64 4.93 -9.92
N MET A 150 -21.69 5.08 -9.12
CA MET A 150 -21.79 6.10 -8.07
C MET A 150 -22.59 5.52 -6.91
N ILE A 151 -22.25 5.90 -5.69
CA ILE A 151 -23.07 5.66 -4.49
C ILE A 151 -23.87 6.94 -4.25
N PRO A 152 -25.14 7.02 -4.66
CA PRO A 152 -25.94 8.25 -4.46
C PRO A 152 -26.42 8.35 -3.02
N ASN A 153 -26.30 9.55 -2.42
CA ASN A 153 -26.95 9.84 -1.15
C ASN A 153 -28.48 9.81 -1.28
N LEU A 154 -29.14 9.45 -0.19
CA LEU A 154 -30.57 9.73 -0.05
C LEU A 154 -30.77 11.22 0.16
N ALA A 155 -31.75 11.81 -0.54
CA ALA A 155 -32.03 13.24 -0.44
C ALA A 155 -32.29 13.64 1.04
N ILE A 156 -31.78 14.81 1.45
CA ILE A 156 -31.92 15.33 2.80
C ILE A 156 -33.38 15.35 3.31
N HIS A 157 -34.34 15.54 2.40
CA HIS A 157 -35.78 15.54 2.73
C HIS A 157 -36.30 14.18 3.19
N MET A 158 -35.62 13.08 2.79
CA MET A 158 -35.95 11.70 3.15
C MET A 158 -35.04 11.11 4.23
N ASN A 159 -33.95 11.82 4.59
CA ASN A 159 -33.04 11.45 5.66
C ASN A 159 -32.53 12.69 6.40
N ARG A 160 -33.37 13.27 7.23
CA ARG A 160 -33.07 14.52 7.96
C ARG A 160 -32.02 14.36 9.05
N GLU A 161 -31.78 13.10 9.49
CA GLU A 161 -30.79 12.75 10.51
C GLU A 161 -29.37 12.58 9.97
N ILE A 162 -29.16 12.68 8.65
CA ILE A 162 -27.86 12.40 8.02
C ILE A 162 -26.70 13.22 8.62
N ASN A 163 -26.97 14.45 9.04
CA ASN A 163 -25.97 15.33 9.63
C ASN A 163 -25.90 15.26 11.16
N SER A 164 -26.66 14.35 11.79
CA SER A 164 -26.79 14.23 13.25
C SER A 164 -26.13 12.93 13.79
N GLY A 165 -25.08 12.43 13.11
CA GLY A 165 -24.38 11.21 13.50
C GLY A 165 -24.96 9.92 12.89
N TYR A 166 -25.45 9.99 11.65
CA TYR A 166 -25.98 8.84 10.92
C TYR A 166 -24.96 7.71 10.79
N ASN A 167 -25.39 6.49 11.12
CA ASN A 167 -24.58 5.29 11.02
C ASN A 167 -24.92 4.53 9.73
N TYR A 168 -23.98 4.50 8.77
CA TYR A 168 -24.15 3.87 7.47
C TYR A 168 -24.26 2.35 7.58
N ASN A 169 -25.30 1.78 6.98
CA ASN A 169 -25.46 0.34 6.78
C ASN A 169 -24.80 -0.09 5.47
N ALA A 170 -23.74 -0.90 5.54
CA ALA A 170 -22.96 -1.27 4.37
C ALA A 170 -23.80 -2.03 3.31
N GLN A 171 -24.77 -2.84 3.71
CA GLN A 171 -25.62 -3.63 2.78
C GLN A 171 -26.74 -2.79 2.16
N LYS A 172 -27.08 -1.64 2.73
CA LYS A 172 -28.21 -0.82 2.28
C LYS A 172 -27.72 0.48 1.63
N ASP A 173 -26.84 1.21 2.32
CA ASP A 173 -26.51 2.58 1.95
C ASP A 173 -25.33 2.67 0.97
N LEU A 174 -24.43 1.66 0.95
CA LEU A 174 -23.12 1.73 0.30
C LEU A 174 -23.05 0.91 -1.01
N LEU A 175 -24.18 0.44 -1.54
CA LEU A 175 -24.19 -0.30 -2.81
C LEU A 175 -24.25 0.65 -4.00
N PRO A 176 -23.24 0.64 -4.91
CA PRO A 176 -23.17 1.61 -5.99
C PRO A 176 -24.20 1.34 -7.08
N LEU A 177 -24.82 2.39 -7.58
CA LEU A 177 -25.67 2.36 -8.75
C LEU A 177 -24.80 2.14 -10.00
N TYR A 178 -25.16 1.12 -10.78
CA TYR A 178 -24.44 0.74 -12.02
C TYR A 178 -25.23 1.09 -13.28
N GLY A 179 -26.53 0.92 -13.28
CA GLY A 179 -27.28 1.17 -14.49
C GLY A 179 -28.80 1.31 -14.31
N CYS A 180 -29.45 1.74 -15.38
CA CYS A 180 -30.89 1.93 -15.50
C CYS A 180 -31.42 1.24 -16.79
N GLY A 181 -32.64 0.75 -16.77
CA GLY A 181 -33.24 0.01 -17.89
C GLY A 181 -32.90 -1.47 -17.85
N SER A 182 -32.17 -2.01 -18.81
CA SER A 182 -31.84 -3.44 -18.91
C SER A 182 -30.31 -3.72 -18.88
N PRO A 183 -29.53 -3.14 -17.97
CA PRO A 183 -28.08 -3.37 -17.92
C PRO A 183 -27.70 -4.66 -17.19
N LYS A 184 -28.67 -5.41 -16.63
CA LYS A 184 -28.41 -6.66 -15.90
C LYS A 184 -27.75 -7.71 -16.80
N GLY A 185 -26.68 -8.32 -16.32
CA GLY A 185 -25.87 -9.29 -17.06
C GLY A 185 -24.70 -8.67 -17.82
N THR A 186 -24.60 -7.33 -17.90
CA THR A 186 -23.58 -6.64 -18.70
C THR A 186 -22.30 -6.32 -17.94
N PHE A 187 -22.30 -6.36 -16.61
CA PHE A 187 -21.12 -5.97 -15.83
C PHE A 187 -19.91 -6.85 -16.14
N MET A 188 -20.07 -8.18 -16.09
CA MET A 188 -18.98 -9.11 -16.42
C MET A 188 -18.59 -9.09 -17.90
N GLU A 189 -19.46 -8.62 -18.80
CA GLU A 189 -19.10 -8.39 -20.21
C GLU A 189 -18.13 -7.21 -20.33
N GLN A 190 -18.38 -6.10 -19.62
CA GLN A 190 -17.47 -4.96 -19.57
C GLN A 190 -16.12 -5.33 -18.91
N ILE A 191 -16.15 -6.18 -17.89
CA ILE A 191 -14.91 -6.70 -17.27
C ILE A 191 -14.11 -7.54 -18.27
N ALA A 192 -14.78 -8.43 -19.03
CA ALA A 192 -14.16 -9.26 -20.06
C ALA A 192 -13.53 -8.42 -21.18
N GLU A 193 -14.28 -7.41 -21.67
CA GLU A 193 -13.79 -6.45 -22.66
C GLU A 193 -12.53 -5.72 -22.16
N ALA A 194 -12.56 -5.19 -20.93
CA ALA A 194 -11.41 -4.49 -20.33
C ALA A 194 -10.21 -5.42 -20.09
N ALA A 195 -10.43 -6.71 -19.86
CA ALA A 195 -9.38 -7.73 -19.73
C ALA A 195 -8.85 -8.24 -21.07
N GLY A 196 -9.55 -7.95 -22.18
CA GLY A 196 -9.24 -8.49 -23.51
C GLY A 196 -9.45 -10.00 -23.59
N VAL A 197 -10.55 -10.52 -22.99
CA VAL A 197 -10.91 -11.94 -22.96
C VAL A 197 -12.40 -12.13 -23.18
N GLU A 198 -12.83 -13.37 -23.49
CA GLU A 198 -14.25 -13.72 -23.51
C GLU A 198 -14.79 -13.89 -22.08
N LYS A 199 -16.05 -13.53 -21.84
CA LYS A 199 -16.69 -13.62 -20.53
C LYS A 199 -16.60 -15.03 -19.94
N ASP A 200 -16.80 -16.06 -20.75
CA ASP A 200 -16.77 -17.47 -20.33
C ASP A 200 -15.36 -17.98 -20.01
N GLU A 201 -14.32 -17.23 -20.34
CA GLU A 201 -12.95 -17.54 -19.98
C GLU A 201 -12.60 -17.11 -18.55
N ILE A 202 -13.40 -16.20 -17.95
CA ILE A 202 -13.17 -15.70 -16.59
C ILE A 202 -13.61 -16.78 -15.60
N LEU A 203 -12.63 -17.30 -14.84
CA LEU A 203 -12.84 -18.36 -13.84
C LEU A 203 -12.92 -17.80 -12.41
N GLY A 204 -12.49 -16.57 -12.19
CA GLY A 204 -12.53 -15.88 -10.91
C GLY A 204 -12.08 -14.43 -11.08
N HIS A 205 -12.36 -13.61 -10.07
CA HIS A 205 -11.96 -12.20 -10.09
C HIS A 205 -11.68 -11.64 -8.71
N ASP A 206 -10.77 -10.68 -8.65
CA ASP A 206 -10.56 -9.78 -7.52
C ASP A 206 -10.75 -8.35 -8.04
N LEU A 207 -11.96 -7.82 -7.91
CA LEU A 207 -12.36 -6.53 -8.43
C LEU A 207 -12.72 -5.58 -7.28
N PHE A 208 -12.30 -4.33 -7.39
CA PHE A 208 -12.47 -3.31 -6.37
C PHE A 208 -12.98 -2.01 -6.97
N LEU A 209 -13.74 -1.24 -6.21
CA LEU A 209 -14.05 0.14 -6.54
C LEU A 209 -12.83 1.03 -6.33
N TYR A 210 -12.73 2.10 -7.08
CA TYR A 210 -11.79 3.17 -6.79
C TYR A 210 -12.38 4.54 -7.13
N ASN A 211 -11.95 5.55 -6.38
CA ASN A 211 -12.28 6.95 -6.65
C ASN A 211 -11.49 7.42 -7.87
N ARG A 212 -12.19 7.95 -8.87
CA ARG A 212 -11.59 8.45 -10.11
C ARG A 212 -11.09 9.89 -10.01
N GLN A 213 -11.38 10.58 -8.94
CA GLN A 213 -10.88 11.93 -8.75
C GLN A 213 -9.35 11.93 -8.79
N GLU A 214 -8.80 12.67 -9.74
CA GLU A 214 -7.35 12.81 -9.86
C GLU A 214 -6.74 13.47 -8.63
N GLY A 215 -5.54 13.07 -8.29
CA GLY A 215 -4.78 13.73 -7.24
C GLY A 215 -4.36 15.15 -7.63
N SER A 216 -4.23 16.02 -6.65
CA SER A 216 -3.88 17.42 -6.86
C SER A 216 -2.89 17.95 -5.83
N ILE A 217 -2.12 18.96 -6.24
CA ILE A 217 -1.34 19.81 -5.35
C ILE A 217 -2.13 21.10 -5.17
N TRP A 218 -2.31 21.55 -3.92
CA TRP A 218 -3.15 22.69 -3.59
C TRP A 218 -2.69 23.39 -2.30
N GLY A 219 -3.41 24.44 -1.90
CA GLY A 219 -3.08 25.30 -0.77
C GLY A 219 -2.63 26.69 -1.24
N ALA A 220 -2.48 27.62 -0.31
CA ALA A 220 -2.12 29.01 -0.60
C ALA A 220 -0.73 29.13 -1.24
N SER A 221 0.17 28.17 -0.93
CA SER A 221 1.54 28.08 -1.46
C SER A 221 1.85 26.69 -2.02
N GLU A 222 0.83 25.94 -2.44
CA GLU A 222 0.95 24.57 -2.96
C GLU A 222 1.59 23.59 -1.95
N GLU A 223 1.26 23.73 -0.66
CA GLU A 223 1.85 22.97 0.44
C GLU A 223 1.19 21.61 0.69
N PHE A 224 0.06 21.33 0.06
CA PHE A 224 -0.67 20.08 0.25
C PHE A 224 -0.75 19.24 -1.02
N ILE A 225 -0.72 17.92 -0.85
CA ILE A 225 -1.03 16.94 -1.87
C ILE A 225 -2.24 16.14 -1.42
N SER A 226 -3.23 15.96 -2.31
CA SER A 226 -4.38 15.11 -2.04
C SER A 226 -4.60 14.09 -3.15
N SER A 227 -4.85 12.85 -2.76
CA SER A 227 -5.17 11.75 -3.65
C SER A 227 -5.82 10.61 -2.85
N GLY A 228 -6.46 9.68 -3.51
CA GLY A 228 -6.75 8.38 -2.89
C GLY A 228 -5.48 7.54 -2.76
N ARG A 229 -5.47 6.60 -1.81
CA ARG A 229 -4.40 5.60 -1.62
C ARG A 229 -3.02 6.18 -1.28
N LEU A 230 -2.98 7.38 -0.64
CA LEU A 230 -1.73 7.86 -0.04
C LEU A 230 -1.26 6.87 1.02
N ASP A 231 -2.16 6.38 1.84
CA ASP A 231 -1.99 5.23 2.71
C ASP A 231 -2.17 3.93 1.90
N ASP A 232 -1.09 3.15 1.64
CA ASP A 232 0.32 3.40 1.99
C ASP A 232 1.20 3.51 0.72
N LEU A 233 0.56 3.74 -0.44
CA LEU A 233 1.28 3.86 -1.70
C LEU A 233 2.25 5.07 -1.73
N GLN A 234 2.09 6.05 -0.84
CA GLN A 234 3.04 7.13 -0.66
C GLN A 234 4.37 6.61 -0.11
N CYS A 235 4.34 5.78 0.96
CA CYS A 235 5.53 5.15 1.51
C CYS A 235 6.11 4.10 0.55
N ALA A 236 5.26 3.29 -0.09
CA ALA A 236 5.68 2.29 -1.06
C ALA A 236 6.41 2.92 -2.27
N PHE A 237 5.89 4.03 -2.80
CA PHE A 237 6.55 4.80 -3.87
C PHE A 237 7.87 5.40 -3.40
N ALA A 238 7.86 6.09 -2.24
CA ALA A 238 9.06 6.75 -1.74
C ALA A 238 10.19 5.75 -1.43
N SER A 239 9.85 4.60 -0.83
CA SER A 239 10.81 3.55 -0.56
C SER A 239 11.39 2.93 -1.84
N LEU A 240 10.57 2.73 -2.88
CA LEU A 240 11.05 2.26 -4.19
C LEU A 240 12.01 3.27 -4.84
N GLN A 241 11.68 4.57 -4.81
CA GLN A 241 12.55 5.60 -5.38
C GLN A 241 13.90 5.69 -4.64
N GLY A 242 13.87 5.63 -3.31
CA GLY A 242 15.09 5.56 -2.49
C GLY A 242 15.89 4.29 -2.76
N PHE A 243 15.22 3.14 -2.86
CA PHE A 243 15.83 1.86 -3.19
C PHE A 243 16.51 1.88 -4.56
N LEU A 244 15.86 2.42 -5.59
CA LEU A 244 16.43 2.49 -6.95
C LEU A 244 17.61 3.46 -7.04
N SER A 245 17.63 4.52 -6.23
CA SER A 245 18.66 5.56 -6.26
C SER A 245 19.80 5.37 -5.26
N GLY A 246 19.72 4.44 -4.32
CA GLY A 246 20.78 4.12 -3.36
C GLY A 246 21.97 3.36 -3.98
N GLU A 247 23.15 3.44 -3.38
CA GLU A 247 24.36 2.78 -3.90
C GLU A 247 24.42 1.28 -3.61
N LYS A 248 23.83 0.79 -2.50
CA LYS A 248 23.64 -0.63 -2.14
C LYS A 248 24.95 -1.46 -2.10
N LYS A 249 25.99 -0.90 -1.53
CA LYS A 249 27.33 -1.53 -1.51
C LYS A 249 27.64 -2.29 -0.23
N GLU A 250 27.08 -1.84 0.91
CA GLU A 250 27.50 -2.28 2.24
C GLU A 250 26.61 -3.37 2.85
N CYS A 251 25.43 -3.61 2.28
CA CYS A 251 24.46 -4.56 2.83
C CYS A 251 23.56 -5.12 1.73
N MET A 252 22.92 -6.26 1.99
CA MET A 252 21.78 -6.68 1.18
C MET A 252 20.63 -5.69 1.39
N ALA A 253 20.37 -4.86 0.39
CA ALA A 253 19.23 -3.93 0.42
C ALA A 253 17.96 -4.65 -0.02
N VAL A 254 16.86 -4.49 0.76
CA VAL A 254 15.58 -5.16 0.53
C VAL A 254 14.44 -4.16 0.56
N HIS A 255 13.75 -3.98 -0.56
CA HIS A 255 12.49 -3.26 -0.67
C HIS A 255 11.34 -4.27 -0.67
N CYS A 256 10.45 -4.18 0.32
CA CYS A 256 9.38 -5.15 0.56
C CYS A 256 8.03 -4.43 0.61
N VAL A 257 7.09 -4.83 -0.25
CA VAL A 257 5.73 -4.30 -0.27
C VAL A 257 4.76 -5.47 -0.10
N LEU A 258 3.95 -5.43 0.94
CA LEU A 258 3.04 -6.52 1.32
C LEU A 258 1.58 -6.11 1.12
N ASP A 259 0.70 -7.07 0.95
CA ASP A 259 -0.72 -6.85 0.71
C ASP A 259 -1.53 -7.19 1.98
N ASN A 260 -2.78 -6.77 1.99
CA ASN A 260 -3.77 -7.07 3.04
C ASN A 260 -3.44 -6.51 4.43
N GLU A 261 -2.66 -5.44 4.53
CA GLU A 261 -2.44 -4.74 5.80
C GLU A 261 -3.76 -4.29 6.39
N GLU A 262 -4.61 -3.67 5.60
CA GLU A 262 -5.89 -3.06 5.93
C GLU A 262 -6.96 -4.04 6.46
N VAL A 263 -6.69 -5.33 6.31
CA VAL A 263 -7.55 -6.43 6.78
C VAL A 263 -6.82 -7.41 7.71
N GLY A 264 -5.68 -6.99 8.27
CA GLY A 264 -4.96 -7.69 9.35
C GLY A 264 -3.84 -8.61 8.91
N SER A 265 -3.33 -8.50 7.68
CA SER A 265 -2.12 -9.19 7.19
C SER A 265 -2.12 -10.73 7.22
N GLY A 266 -3.24 -11.38 7.54
CA GLY A 266 -3.35 -12.83 7.79
C GLY A 266 -3.48 -13.68 6.52
N THR A 267 -2.84 -13.31 5.42
CA THR A 267 -2.89 -14.02 4.13
C THR A 267 -1.50 -14.49 3.70
N LYS A 268 -1.41 -15.35 2.65
CA LYS A 268 -0.12 -15.83 2.12
C LYS A 268 0.79 -14.72 1.60
N GLN A 269 0.26 -13.54 1.27
CA GLN A 269 0.95 -12.38 0.74
C GLN A 269 1.05 -11.21 1.74
N GLY A 270 0.46 -11.34 2.93
CA GLY A 270 0.48 -10.32 3.98
C GLY A 270 1.70 -10.43 4.90
N ALA A 271 1.85 -9.45 5.81
CA ALA A 271 3.00 -9.36 6.73
C ALA A 271 3.08 -10.54 7.72
N ALA A 272 1.96 -11.21 8.04
CA ALA A 272 1.94 -12.40 8.89
C ALA A 272 2.38 -13.68 8.15
N SER A 273 2.59 -13.63 6.83
CA SER A 273 3.06 -14.77 6.05
C SER A 273 4.57 -14.98 6.17
N THR A 274 5.03 -16.12 5.69
CA THR A 274 6.46 -16.42 5.57
C THR A 274 7.12 -15.80 4.33
N PHE A 275 6.45 -14.90 3.56
CA PHE A 275 6.96 -14.43 2.29
C PHE A 275 8.32 -13.75 2.42
N LEU A 276 8.48 -12.84 3.38
CA LEU A 276 9.76 -12.20 3.65
C LEU A 276 10.78 -13.23 4.16
N PHE A 277 10.42 -14.06 5.13
CA PHE A 277 11.30 -15.10 5.68
C PHE A 277 11.77 -16.08 4.62
N ASP A 278 10.85 -16.65 3.83
CA ASP A 278 11.16 -17.60 2.75
C ASP A 278 12.10 -16.96 1.73
N THR A 279 11.90 -15.69 1.38
CA THR A 279 12.75 -14.96 0.44
C THR A 279 14.16 -14.84 0.98
N LEU A 280 14.33 -14.37 2.23
CA LEU A 280 15.64 -14.18 2.84
C LEU A 280 16.41 -15.51 3.00
N ILE A 281 15.75 -16.58 3.45
CA ILE A 281 16.36 -17.90 3.58
C ILE A 281 16.80 -18.43 2.22
N ARG A 282 15.96 -18.37 1.19
CA ARG A 282 16.28 -18.86 -0.16
C ARG A 282 17.46 -18.12 -0.78
N VAL A 283 17.59 -16.82 -0.52
CA VAL A 283 18.75 -16.04 -0.97
C VAL A 283 20.02 -16.52 -0.27
N HIS A 284 19.98 -16.71 1.05
CA HIS A 284 21.13 -17.23 1.82
C HIS A 284 21.57 -18.61 1.33
N GLU A 285 20.62 -19.55 1.19
CA GLU A 285 20.90 -20.91 0.70
C GLU A 285 21.47 -20.90 -0.73
N ALA A 286 20.94 -20.05 -1.62
CA ALA A 286 21.42 -19.94 -3.00
C ALA A 286 22.86 -19.40 -3.08
N LEU A 287 23.29 -18.59 -2.11
CA LEU A 287 24.67 -18.08 -1.99
C LEU A 287 25.60 -19.02 -1.22
N GLY A 288 25.08 -20.16 -0.72
CA GLY A 288 25.85 -21.16 0.03
C GLY A 288 26.02 -20.88 1.51
N TYR A 289 25.27 -19.93 2.07
CA TYR A 289 25.19 -19.69 3.52
C TYR A 289 24.31 -20.74 4.19
N ASP A 290 24.64 -21.08 5.43
CA ASP A 290 23.85 -22.01 6.23
C ASP A 290 22.86 -21.28 7.18
N GLY A 291 22.13 -22.07 7.96
CA GLY A 291 21.12 -21.50 8.88
C GLY A 291 21.73 -20.73 10.05
N GLU A 292 22.99 -20.92 10.39
CA GLU A 292 23.70 -20.13 11.41
C GLU A 292 24.14 -18.79 10.83
N ASP A 293 24.70 -18.78 9.62
CA ASP A 293 25.04 -17.57 8.88
C ASP A 293 23.82 -16.63 8.78
N TYR A 294 22.65 -17.18 8.40
CA TYR A 294 21.42 -16.41 8.35
C TYR A 294 21.07 -15.74 9.68
N ARG A 295 21.21 -16.44 10.80
CA ARG A 295 20.89 -15.88 12.13
C ARG A 295 21.86 -14.80 12.55
N VAL A 296 23.14 -14.97 12.26
CA VAL A 296 24.19 -13.96 12.50
C VAL A 296 23.89 -12.71 11.68
N HIS A 297 23.67 -12.85 10.37
CA HIS A 297 23.36 -11.72 9.48
C HIS A 297 22.05 -11.01 9.89
N LEU A 298 21.04 -11.79 10.31
CA LEU A 298 19.78 -11.22 10.78
C LEU A 298 19.95 -10.37 12.04
N ALA A 299 20.79 -10.80 12.97
CA ALA A 299 21.03 -10.07 14.22
C ALA A 299 21.67 -8.69 14.00
N ASP A 300 22.47 -8.53 12.94
CA ASP A 300 23.10 -7.27 12.54
C ASP A 300 22.25 -6.45 11.54
N SER A 301 21.07 -6.96 11.20
CA SER A 301 20.17 -6.33 10.25
C SER A 301 19.24 -5.29 10.89
N PHE A 302 18.68 -4.42 10.05
CA PHE A 302 17.73 -3.39 10.47
C PHE A 302 16.55 -3.29 9.52
N MET A 303 15.34 -3.17 10.07
CA MET A 303 14.11 -2.98 9.29
C MET A 303 13.47 -1.63 9.59
N ILE A 304 13.05 -0.95 8.55
CA ILE A 304 12.16 0.19 8.61
C ILE A 304 10.78 -0.28 8.14
N SER A 305 9.77 -0.20 9.02
CA SER A 305 8.37 -0.40 8.67
C SER A 305 7.75 0.98 8.42
N ALA A 306 7.45 1.28 7.16
CA ALA A 306 6.92 2.55 6.72
C ALA A 306 5.43 2.37 6.37
N ASP A 307 4.59 3.15 7.05
CA ASP A 307 3.15 3.17 6.91
C ASP A 307 2.65 4.54 7.38
N ASN A 308 1.77 5.21 6.62
CA ASN A 308 1.43 6.59 6.88
C ASN A 308 0.98 6.85 8.34
N ALA A 309 1.15 8.09 8.81
CA ALA A 309 0.93 8.47 10.20
C ALA A 309 -0.14 9.57 10.32
N HIS A 310 -0.87 9.60 11.43
CA HIS A 310 -1.83 10.67 11.70
C HIS A 310 -1.12 11.99 11.99
N ALA A 311 -1.38 13.03 11.19
CA ALA A 311 -1.02 14.39 11.53
C ALA A 311 -2.03 15.01 12.52
N VAL A 312 -1.62 16.06 13.24
CA VAL A 312 -2.52 16.87 14.04
C VAL A 312 -3.59 17.48 13.15
N HIS A 313 -4.85 17.15 13.41
CA HIS A 313 -5.96 17.65 12.62
C HIS A 313 -6.30 19.09 13.03
N PRO A 314 -6.35 20.06 12.11
CA PRO A 314 -6.52 21.48 12.45
C PRO A 314 -7.81 21.81 13.20
N ASN A 315 -8.88 21.06 12.97
CA ASN A 315 -10.19 21.25 13.65
C ASN A 315 -10.35 20.37 14.90
N TYR A 316 -9.40 19.44 15.19
CA TYR A 316 -9.48 18.48 16.30
C TYR A 316 -8.12 18.30 16.97
N THR A 317 -7.48 19.40 17.29
CA THR A 317 -6.12 19.39 17.86
C THR A 317 -6.03 18.65 19.19
N GLU A 318 -7.12 18.55 19.92
CA GLU A 318 -7.27 17.81 21.18
C GLU A 318 -7.25 16.27 21.00
N LYS A 319 -7.38 15.76 19.77
CA LYS A 319 -7.29 14.33 19.46
C LYS A 319 -5.83 13.83 19.41
N ALA A 320 -4.88 14.73 19.28
CA ALA A 320 -3.46 14.39 19.32
C ALA A 320 -2.92 14.37 20.76
N ASP A 321 -1.83 13.64 20.99
CA ASP A 321 -1.04 13.70 22.25
C ASP A 321 -0.56 15.14 22.49
N PRO A 322 -0.47 15.62 23.75
CA PRO A 322 -0.10 17.00 24.03
C PRO A 322 1.34 17.37 23.62
N THR A 323 2.25 16.44 23.50
CA THR A 323 3.70 16.69 23.25
C THR A 323 4.27 15.94 22.04
N ASN A 324 3.66 14.86 21.60
CA ASN A 324 4.10 14.05 20.44
C ASN A 324 3.15 14.32 19.27
N ARG A 325 3.39 15.42 18.58
CA ARG A 325 2.43 16.08 17.66
C ARG A 325 3.02 16.26 16.27
N PRO A 326 2.81 15.32 15.35
CA PRO A 326 3.32 15.48 13.98
C PRO A 326 2.43 16.41 13.14
N TYR A 327 3.10 17.16 12.25
CA TYR A 327 2.48 18.10 11.30
C TYR A 327 2.93 17.77 9.87
N LEU A 328 2.10 18.18 8.89
CA LEU A 328 2.41 18.04 7.48
C LEU A 328 3.64 18.90 7.11
N ASN A 329 4.50 18.41 6.23
CA ASN A 329 5.71 19.06 5.73
C ASN A 329 6.85 19.26 6.76
N GLU A 330 6.72 18.68 7.94
CA GLU A 330 7.71 18.81 9.01
C GLU A 330 8.57 17.54 9.20
N GLY A 331 8.48 16.59 8.26
CA GLY A 331 9.36 15.42 8.21
C GLY A 331 8.72 14.10 8.60
N ILE A 332 9.56 13.06 8.63
CA ILE A 332 9.15 11.68 8.89
C ILE A 332 8.74 11.51 10.34
N VAL A 333 7.67 10.77 10.56
CA VAL A 333 7.11 10.51 11.89
C VAL A 333 7.62 9.18 12.43
N LEU A 334 8.31 9.19 13.58
CA LEU A 334 8.62 8.02 14.40
C LEU A 334 7.40 7.67 15.25
N LYS A 335 6.91 6.45 15.11
CA LYS A 335 5.72 5.94 15.82
C LYS A 335 6.14 5.13 17.05
N PHE A 336 5.59 5.46 18.24
CA PHE A 336 5.80 4.70 19.48
C PHE A 336 4.47 4.25 20.07
N ASN A 337 4.46 3.06 20.65
CA ASN A 337 3.30 2.53 21.35
C ASN A 337 3.71 1.58 22.48
N ALA A 338 3.32 1.88 23.72
CA ALA A 338 3.65 1.06 24.89
C ALA A 338 3.05 -0.36 24.83
N ASN A 339 1.94 -0.56 24.09
CA ASN A 339 1.32 -1.87 23.86
C ASN A 339 1.93 -2.62 22.67
N GLN A 340 3.05 -2.14 22.12
CA GLN A 340 3.79 -2.75 21.00
C GLN A 340 2.93 -2.94 19.74
N LYS A 341 1.99 -2.01 19.49
CA LYS A 341 1.31 -1.90 18.20
C LYS A 341 2.23 -1.32 17.12
N TYR A 342 3.25 -0.60 17.56
CA TYR A 342 4.46 -0.21 16.84
C TYR A 342 5.65 -0.80 17.58
N CYS A 343 6.58 -1.42 16.85
CA CYS A 343 7.72 -2.12 17.46
C CYS A 343 8.92 -1.23 17.76
N THR A 344 8.82 0.08 17.50
CA THR A 344 9.88 1.04 17.77
C THR A 344 10.27 1.02 19.26
N ASP A 345 11.54 0.84 19.51
CA ASP A 345 12.18 0.97 20.83
C ASP A 345 13.26 2.06 20.83
N ALA A 346 13.99 2.19 21.95
CA ALA A 346 15.03 3.22 22.08
C ALA A 346 16.21 3.00 21.12
N VAL A 347 16.55 1.75 20.82
CA VAL A 347 17.67 1.38 19.94
C VAL A 347 17.30 1.70 18.50
N SER A 348 16.20 1.16 18.00
CA SER A 348 15.75 1.37 16.63
C SER A 348 15.45 2.85 16.36
N ALA A 349 14.87 3.57 17.33
CA ALA A 349 14.65 5.01 17.21
C ALA A 349 15.95 5.81 17.13
N ALA A 350 16.99 5.44 17.90
CA ALA A 350 18.30 6.09 17.83
C ALA A 350 18.96 5.86 16.47
N MET A 351 18.93 4.63 15.96
CA MET A 351 19.46 4.27 14.63
C MET A 351 18.76 5.09 13.52
N PHE A 352 17.44 5.17 13.57
CA PHE A 352 16.71 5.92 12.56
C PHE A 352 16.92 7.44 12.63
N ARG A 353 17.02 8.02 13.85
CA ARG A 353 17.36 9.45 13.99
C ARG A 353 18.74 9.77 13.45
N ASP A 354 19.74 8.90 13.67
CA ASP A 354 21.08 9.07 13.12
C ASP A 354 21.05 8.98 11.58
N LEU A 355 20.33 8.00 11.03
CA LEU A 355 20.09 7.89 9.59
C LEU A 355 19.50 9.19 9.00
N CYS A 356 18.42 9.69 9.57
CA CYS A 356 17.77 10.92 9.09
C CYS A 356 18.68 12.15 9.23
N LYS A 357 19.52 12.20 10.26
CA LYS A 357 20.52 13.27 10.40
C LYS A 357 21.55 13.23 9.27
N ARG A 358 22.04 12.05 8.89
CA ARG A 358 22.95 11.90 7.73
C ARG A 358 22.26 12.27 6.42
N ALA A 359 20.98 11.89 6.25
CA ALA A 359 20.17 12.23 5.08
C ALA A 359 19.71 13.69 5.04
N ASP A 360 19.96 14.49 6.09
CA ASP A 360 19.44 15.85 6.28
C ASP A 360 17.90 15.88 6.14
N VAL A 361 17.21 14.98 6.88
CA VAL A 361 15.75 14.81 6.90
C VAL A 361 15.23 15.11 8.30
N PRO A 362 14.22 15.97 8.46
CA PRO A 362 13.60 16.25 9.74
C PRO A 362 12.78 15.04 10.23
N VAL A 363 12.71 14.87 11.56
CA VAL A 363 12.00 13.77 12.22
C VAL A 363 11.06 14.32 13.28
N GLN A 364 9.84 13.81 13.29
CA GLN A 364 8.83 14.09 14.29
C GLN A 364 8.53 12.82 15.11
N THR A 365 7.78 12.97 16.19
CA THR A 365 7.40 11.84 17.06
C THR A 365 5.89 11.76 17.20
N PHE A 366 5.35 10.54 17.14
CA PHE A 366 3.95 10.23 17.35
C PHE A 366 3.76 9.22 18.46
N THR A 367 2.83 9.49 19.36
CA THR A 367 2.19 8.52 20.23
C THR A 367 0.68 8.78 20.22
N ASN A 368 -0.12 7.73 20.44
CA ASN A 368 -1.54 7.94 20.67
C ASN A 368 -1.77 8.70 21.99
N ARG A 369 -2.85 9.46 22.09
CA ARG A 369 -3.34 9.90 23.40
C ARG A 369 -3.57 8.68 24.29
N SER A 370 -3.24 8.80 25.58
CA SER A 370 -3.31 7.68 26.53
C SER A 370 -4.71 7.07 26.68
N ASP A 371 -5.74 7.82 26.34
CA ASP A 371 -7.16 7.42 26.37
C ASP A 371 -7.70 6.94 25.01
N MET A 372 -6.84 6.85 23.98
CA MET A 372 -7.22 6.40 22.63
C MET A 372 -6.43 5.17 22.21
N ALA A 373 -7.15 4.16 21.71
CA ALA A 373 -6.50 2.98 21.11
C ALA A 373 -5.90 3.36 19.74
N GLY A 374 -4.68 2.91 19.48
CA GLY A 374 -4.04 3.02 18.16
C GLY A 374 -4.32 1.82 17.27
N GLY A 375 -4.12 2.00 15.96
CA GLY A 375 -4.00 0.91 15.00
C GLY A 375 -2.71 0.10 15.20
N SER A 376 -2.52 -0.94 14.42
CA SER A 376 -1.28 -1.71 14.28
C SER A 376 -0.69 -1.40 12.90
N THR A 377 0.56 -1.82 12.67
CA THR A 377 1.27 -1.66 11.39
C THR A 377 1.91 -2.98 10.96
N LEU A 378 2.60 -2.97 9.83
CA LEU A 378 3.36 -4.11 9.32
C LEU A 378 4.48 -4.57 10.26
N GLY A 379 5.13 -3.62 10.97
CA GLY A 379 6.37 -3.87 11.69
C GLY A 379 6.24 -4.92 12.79
N ASN A 380 5.26 -4.75 13.69
CA ASN A 380 5.05 -5.69 14.78
C ASN A 380 4.58 -7.07 14.29
N ILE A 381 3.89 -7.13 13.13
CA ILE A 381 3.44 -8.38 12.52
C ILE A 381 4.61 -9.08 11.83
N SER A 382 5.38 -8.37 11.00
CA SER A 382 6.57 -8.92 10.30
C SER A 382 7.62 -9.45 11.29
N ASN A 383 7.80 -8.78 12.42
CA ASN A 383 8.72 -9.21 13.49
C ASN A 383 8.36 -10.57 14.11
N THR A 384 7.13 -11.05 13.96
CA THR A 384 6.77 -12.41 14.40
C THR A 384 7.34 -13.50 13.49
N GLN A 385 7.71 -13.14 12.26
CA GLN A 385 8.27 -14.05 11.25
C GLN A 385 9.78 -13.82 11.06
N VAL A 386 10.20 -12.55 11.04
CA VAL A 386 11.60 -12.14 10.85
C VAL A 386 11.96 -11.17 11.97
N ALA A 387 12.48 -11.73 13.06
CA ALA A 387 12.74 -10.98 14.30
C ALA A 387 14.10 -10.26 14.26
N LEU A 388 14.05 -8.93 14.04
CA LEU A 388 15.24 -8.07 14.00
C LEU A 388 14.92 -6.67 14.55
N ASN A 389 15.95 -5.84 14.75
CA ASN A 389 15.74 -4.45 15.13
C ASN A 389 14.85 -3.74 14.10
N THR A 390 13.70 -3.23 14.54
CA THR A 390 12.72 -2.61 13.65
C THR A 390 12.23 -1.28 14.20
N VAL A 391 12.10 -0.31 13.31
CA VAL A 391 11.48 0.98 13.58
C VAL A 391 10.22 1.16 12.79
N ASP A 392 9.12 1.59 13.42
CA ASP A 392 7.89 2.00 12.73
C ASP A 392 7.91 3.51 12.49
N ILE A 393 7.78 3.87 11.23
CA ILE A 393 7.74 5.25 10.78
C ILE A 393 6.50 5.51 9.91
N GLY A 394 6.24 6.76 9.56
CA GLY A 394 5.22 7.09 8.56
C GLY A 394 5.35 8.52 8.06
N LEU A 395 4.64 8.80 6.97
CA LEU A 395 4.46 10.15 6.48
C LEU A 395 3.17 10.74 7.05
N PRO A 396 3.21 11.97 7.59
CA PRO A 396 2.04 12.57 8.23
C PRO A 396 0.94 12.86 7.21
N GLN A 397 -0.30 12.48 7.53
CA GLN A 397 -1.45 12.74 6.67
C GLN A 397 -2.72 13.08 7.47
N LEU A 398 -3.68 13.67 6.78
CA LEU A 398 -5.05 13.93 7.22
C LEU A 398 -6.03 13.06 6.44
N ALA A 399 -7.19 12.79 7.03
CA ALA A 399 -8.26 12.01 6.42
C ALA A 399 -7.81 10.60 5.97
N MET A 400 -6.91 9.96 6.73
CA MET A 400 -6.52 8.57 6.53
C MET A 400 -7.74 7.66 6.34
N HIS A 401 -7.69 6.73 5.37
CA HIS A 401 -8.80 5.86 4.98
C HIS A 401 -10.01 6.56 4.32
N SER A 402 -9.85 7.81 3.89
CA SER A 402 -10.76 8.45 2.94
C SER A 402 -10.45 7.99 1.52
N PRO A 403 -11.42 7.94 0.59
CA PRO A 403 -11.08 7.77 -0.83
C PRO A 403 -10.31 8.97 -1.43
N TYR A 404 -10.08 10.03 -0.64
CA TYR A 404 -9.28 11.19 -1.03
C TYR A 404 -8.61 11.80 0.21
N GLU A 405 -7.38 11.41 0.45
CA GLU A 405 -6.55 11.73 1.62
C GLU A 405 -5.71 12.98 1.36
N THR A 406 -5.08 13.54 2.40
CA THR A 406 -4.26 14.75 2.29
C THR A 406 -2.95 14.61 3.05
N ALA A 407 -1.82 14.90 2.41
CA ALA A 407 -0.49 14.90 3.00
C ALA A 407 0.28 16.19 2.66
N GLY A 408 1.49 16.33 3.19
CA GLY A 408 2.40 17.42 2.86
C GLY A 408 3.21 17.13 1.59
N VAL A 409 3.42 18.13 0.75
CA VAL A 409 4.18 17.99 -0.52
C VAL A 409 5.66 17.66 -0.31
N LYS A 410 6.25 17.99 0.87
CA LYS A 410 7.66 17.74 1.16
C LYS A 410 7.92 16.34 1.70
N ASP A 411 6.93 15.73 2.33
CA ASP A 411 7.14 14.55 3.18
C ASP A 411 7.54 13.32 2.34
N THR A 412 7.03 13.19 1.10
CA THR A 412 7.44 12.11 0.17
C THR A 412 8.93 12.20 -0.15
N GLU A 413 9.44 13.41 -0.46
CA GLU A 413 10.86 13.61 -0.76
C GLU A 413 11.74 13.31 0.45
N TYR A 414 11.30 13.64 1.66
CA TYR A 414 12.02 13.28 2.88
C TYR A 414 12.19 11.76 3.01
N LEU A 415 11.16 10.98 2.74
CA LEU A 415 11.27 9.52 2.80
C LEU A 415 12.14 8.97 1.66
N VAL A 416 12.08 9.53 0.45
CA VAL A 416 12.98 9.14 -0.65
C VAL A 416 14.44 9.34 -0.25
N ARG A 417 14.78 10.49 0.38
CA ARG A 417 16.14 10.81 0.85
C ARG A 417 16.58 9.87 1.97
N ALA A 418 15.73 9.65 2.97
CA ALA A 418 16.03 8.73 4.06
C ALA A 418 16.21 7.29 3.58
N ALA A 419 15.34 6.80 2.68
CA ALA A 419 15.45 5.48 2.09
C ALA A 419 16.72 5.33 1.22
N LYS A 420 17.08 6.37 0.46
CA LYS A 420 18.32 6.37 -0.31
C LYS A 420 19.56 6.22 0.61
N GLU A 421 19.63 6.98 1.70
CA GLU A 421 20.70 6.89 2.71
C GLU A 421 20.70 5.53 3.41
N PHE A 422 19.51 4.95 3.67
CA PHE A 422 19.34 3.65 4.30
C PHE A 422 19.90 2.51 3.46
N PHE A 423 19.79 2.61 2.16
CA PHE A 423 20.25 1.59 1.21
C PHE A 423 21.68 1.85 0.67
N CYS A 424 22.41 2.79 1.26
CA CYS A 424 23.80 3.07 0.91
C CYS A 424 24.77 2.13 1.60
#